data_2da302006684195232c826a9a45ef03d
#
_entry.id   2da302006684195232c826a9a45ef03d
#
_cell.length_a   1.000
_cell.length_b   1.000
_cell.length_c   1.000
_cell.angle_alpha   90.00
_cell.angle_beta   90.00
_cell.angle_gamma   90.00
#
_symmetry.space_group_name_H-M   'P 1'
#
loop_
_entity.id
_entity.type
_entity.pdbx_description
1 polymer ?
#
loop_
_entity_poly.entity_id
_entity_poly.type
_entity_poly.pdbx_seq_one_letter_code
_entity_poly.pdbx_strand_id
1 'polypeptide(L)'
;TDIKSKGYAPTSVNLPFAFGENYTVVCDIISQENCDRSFYKHGNLHITDCSDKIKIVAQSADSMTITSDSYIHIVELEADLVFDDNVFSLMPGEVKTINWQNDYRENEISITAYTLKY
;
A
#
# COMPACT_ATOMS: atom_id res chain seq x y z
N THR A 1 -4.23 -16.07 13.41
CA THR A 1 -4.14 -17.35 12.68
C THR A 1 -2.72 -17.63 12.27
N ASP A 2 -2.21 -18.76 12.67
CA ASP A 2 -0.87 -19.16 12.31
C ASP A 2 -0.84 -19.77 10.92
N ILE A 3 -0.10 -19.13 10.02
CA ILE A 3 0.16 -19.68 8.69
C ILE A 3 1.58 -20.22 8.68
N LYS A 4 1.70 -21.51 8.43
CA LYS A 4 3.01 -22.16 8.37
C LYS A 4 3.69 -21.85 7.04
N SER A 5 4.98 -21.59 7.09
CA SER A 5 5.79 -21.25 5.93
C SER A 5 5.94 -22.40 4.92
N LYS A 6 5.72 -23.62 5.36
CA LYS A 6 5.75 -24.81 4.50
C LYS A 6 4.45 -25.55 4.60
N GLY A 7 3.95 -25.97 3.46
CA GLY A 7 2.73 -26.71 3.37
C GLY A 7 1.51 -25.83 3.29
N TYR A 8 0.41 -26.47 3.18
CA TYR A 8 -0.88 -25.86 2.96
C TYR A 8 -1.69 -25.92 4.26
N ALA A 9 -1.96 -24.76 4.84
CA ALA A 9 -2.78 -24.68 6.04
C ALA A 9 -4.03 -23.85 5.72
N PRO A 10 -5.18 -24.47 5.48
CA PRO A 10 -6.42 -23.73 5.27
C PRO A 10 -6.80 -22.99 6.54
N THR A 11 -7.11 -21.71 6.38
CA THR A 11 -7.47 -20.82 7.47
C THR A 11 -8.79 -20.15 7.17
N SER A 12 -9.70 -20.16 8.14
CA SER A 12 -10.97 -19.44 8.07
C SER A 12 -10.91 -18.21 8.95
N VAL A 13 -11.37 -17.08 8.42
CA VAL A 13 -11.51 -15.84 9.17
C VAL A 13 -12.98 -15.44 9.16
N ASN A 14 -13.56 -15.21 10.34
CA ASN A 14 -14.91 -14.69 10.47
C ASN A 14 -14.87 -13.17 10.34
N LEU A 15 -15.59 -12.65 9.36
CA LEU A 15 -15.67 -11.22 9.12
C LEU A 15 -16.87 -10.63 9.87
N PRO A 16 -16.73 -9.41 10.45
CA PRO A 16 -17.76 -8.81 11.29
C PRO A 16 -18.87 -8.10 10.51
N PHE A 17 -19.11 -8.45 9.25
CA PHE A 17 -20.13 -7.81 8.42
C PHE A 17 -20.90 -8.85 7.61
N ALA A 18 -22.13 -8.46 7.20
CA ALA A 18 -23.04 -9.33 6.49
C ALA A 18 -22.68 -9.52 5.03
N PHE A 19 -23.15 -10.64 4.46
CA PHE A 19 -23.08 -10.86 3.01
C PHE A 19 -23.86 -9.79 2.26
N GLY A 20 -23.33 -9.34 1.12
CA GLY A 20 -23.95 -8.34 0.25
C GLY A 20 -23.43 -6.94 0.43
N GLU A 21 -22.67 -6.68 1.48
CA GLU A 21 -21.97 -5.41 1.64
C GLU A 21 -20.73 -5.38 0.77
N ASN A 22 -20.40 -4.20 0.26
CA ASN A 22 -19.15 -4.00 -0.48
C ASN A 22 -18.01 -3.82 0.49
N TYR A 23 -16.93 -4.57 0.33
CA TYR A 23 -15.79 -4.48 1.23
C TYR A 23 -14.50 -4.93 0.57
N THR A 24 -13.40 -4.55 1.17
CA THR A 24 -12.07 -5.05 0.85
C THR A 24 -11.43 -5.58 2.11
N VAL A 25 -10.94 -6.82 2.04
CA VAL A 25 -10.17 -7.41 3.13
C VAL A 25 -8.70 -7.32 2.77
N VAL A 26 -7.91 -6.76 3.70
CA VAL A 26 -6.46 -6.68 3.55
C VAL A 26 -5.84 -7.62 4.57
N CYS A 27 -5.05 -8.57 4.09
CA CYS A 27 -4.36 -9.53 4.94
C CYS A 27 -2.86 -9.33 4.82
N ASP A 28 -2.21 -9.12 5.96
CA ASP A 28 -0.76 -9.01 6.04
C ASP A 28 -0.20 -10.30 6.67
N ILE A 29 0.72 -10.93 5.97
CA ILE A 29 1.51 -12.04 6.49
C ILE A 29 2.88 -11.48 6.84
N ILE A 30 3.15 -11.38 8.14
CA ILE A 30 4.37 -10.78 8.63
C ILE A 30 5.31 -11.87 9.11
N SER A 31 6.50 -11.92 8.52
CA SER A 31 7.63 -12.72 8.98
C SER A 31 8.75 -11.80 9.48
N GLN A 32 9.84 -12.35 9.98
CA GLN A 32 10.93 -11.56 10.59
C GLN A 32 11.49 -10.47 9.67
N GLU A 33 11.47 -10.67 8.36
CA GLU A 33 12.08 -9.76 7.40
C GLU A 33 11.12 -9.29 6.30
N ASN A 34 9.95 -9.89 6.18
CA ASN A 34 9.02 -9.65 5.09
C ASN A 34 7.59 -9.43 5.57
N CYS A 35 6.90 -8.58 4.85
CA CYS A 35 5.45 -8.43 4.98
C CYS A 35 4.83 -8.63 3.60
N ASP A 36 4.04 -9.69 3.45
CA ASP A 36 3.27 -9.94 2.24
C ASP A 36 1.83 -9.52 2.48
N ARG A 37 1.33 -8.65 1.63
CA ARG A 37 -0.02 -8.12 1.73
C ARG A 37 -0.88 -8.66 0.60
N SER A 38 -2.02 -9.21 0.98
CA SER A 38 -3.02 -9.76 0.06
C SER A 38 -4.33 -9.02 0.20
N PHE A 39 -5.08 -8.96 -0.90
CA PHE A 39 -6.35 -8.25 -0.97
C PHE A 39 -7.46 -9.18 -1.42
N TYR A 40 -8.61 -9.06 -0.77
CA TYR A 40 -9.85 -9.69 -1.21
C TYR A 40 -10.92 -8.61 -1.34
N LYS A 41 -11.54 -8.52 -2.50
CA LYS A 41 -12.56 -7.52 -2.81
C LYS A 41 -13.90 -8.19 -3.02
N HIS A 42 -14.94 -7.57 -2.49
CA HIS A 42 -16.32 -8.02 -2.67
C HIS A 42 -17.20 -6.85 -3.05
N GLY A 43 -18.00 -7.05 -4.10
CA GLY A 43 -18.92 -6.04 -4.59
C GLY A 43 -18.37 -5.27 -5.79
N ASN A 44 -19.12 -4.27 -6.21
CA ASN A 44 -18.74 -3.39 -7.33
C ASN A 44 -17.83 -2.29 -6.82
N LEU A 45 -16.53 -2.49 -6.98
CA LEU A 45 -15.52 -1.55 -6.55
C LEU A 45 -14.93 -0.84 -7.76
N HIS A 46 -14.78 0.47 -7.65
CA HIS A 46 -14.17 1.32 -8.66
C HIS A 46 -12.88 1.92 -8.13
N ILE A 47 -11.86 1.95 -9.00
CA ILE A 47 -10.61 2.63 -8.69
C ILE A 47 -10.83 4.13 -8.90
N THR A 48 -10.52 4.91 -7.86
CA THR A 48 -10.71 6.35 -7.86
C THR A 48 -9.41 7.04 -7.47
N ASP A 49 -9.02 8.08 -8.20
CA ASP A 49 -7.85 8.89 -7.87
C ASP A 49 -8.04 9.56 -6.50
N CYS A 50 -7.06 9.40 -5.65
CA CYS A 50 -7.02 10.01 -4.33
C CYS A 50 -5.64 10.58 -4.00
N SER A 51 -4.91 11.05 -5.00
CA SER A 51 -3.54 11.54 -4.85
C SER A 51 -3.44 12.69 -3.84
N ASP A 52 -4.50 13.45 -3.66
CA ASP A 52 -4.60 14.54 -2.66
C ASP A 52 -4.58 14.04 -1.21
N LYS A 53 -4.79 12.75 -0.97
CA LYS A 53 -4.76 12.14 0.36
C LYS A 53 -3.35 11.80 0.83
N ILE A 54 -2.37 11.80 -0.06
CA ILE A 54 -0.98 11.49 0.28
C ILE A 54 -0.35 12.68 0.98
N LYS A 55 0.28 12.41 2.11
CA LYS A 55 1.04 13.40 2.89
C LYS A 55 2.52 13.05 2.86
N ILE A 56 3.35 14.01 2.52
CA ILE A 56 4.80 13.86 2.60
C ILE A 56 5.23 14.32 4.00
N VAL A 57 5.74 13.38 4.78
CA VAL A 57 6.15 13.62 6.17
C VAL A 57 7.60 14.09 6.24
N ALA A 58 8.45 13.51 5.40
CA ALA A 58 9.87 13.84 5.32
C ALA A 58 10.40 13.58 3.92
N GLN A 59 11.37 14.36 3.51
CA GLN A 59 12.02 14.21 2.22
C GLN A 59 13.47 14.62 2.31
N SER A 60 14.35 13.84 1.67
CA SER A 60 15.78 14.13 1.55
C SER A 60 16.23 13.91 0.11
N ALA A 61 17.55 14.01 -0.15
CA ALA A 61 18.10 13.81 -1.48
C ALA A 61 17.97 12.36 -1.99
N ASP A 62 17.78 11.40 -1.09
CA ASP A 62 17.77 9.96 -1.41
C ASP A 62 16.61 9.20 -0.79
N SER A 63 15.67 9.88 -0.13
CA SER A 63 14.52 9.22 0.48
C SER A 63 13.31 10.14 0.60
N MET A 64 12.14 9.53 0.72
CA MET A 64 10.88 10.20 0.98
C MET A 64 10.05 9.33 1.91
N THR A 65 9.42 9.95 2.90
CA THR A 65 8.49 9.27 3.80
C THR A 65 7.09 9.83 3.59
N ILE A 66 6.14 8.95 3.29
CA ILE A 66 4.76 9.33 3.02
C ILE A 66 3.80 8.57 3.92
N THR A 67 2.63 9.13 4.10
CA THR A 67 1.53 8.52 4.84
C THR A 67 0.19 9.01 4.30
N SER A 68 -0.88 8.39 4.76
CA SER A 68 -2.25 8.83 4.51
C SER A 68 -3.12 8.46 5.71
N ASP A 69 -4.09 9.29 6.04
CA ASP A 69 -5.10 8.99 7.07
C ASP A 69 -6.16 8.02 6.55
N SER A 70 -6.24 7.83 5.24
CA SER A 70 -7.19 6.96 4.58
C SER A 70 -6.48 5.76 3.96
N TYR A 71 -7.23 4.68 3.75
CA TYR A 71 -6.72 3.54 3.00
C TYR A 71 -6.42 3.94 1.55
N ILE A 72 -5.20 3.63 1.10
CA ILE A 72 -4.75 3.81 -0.27
C ILE A 72 -4.47 2.44 -0.87
N HIS A 73 -5.18 2.09 -1.92
CA HIS A 73 -5.03 0.77 -2.55
C HIS A 73 -3.74 0.67 -3.36
N ILE A 74 -3.43 1.70 -4.14
CA ILE A 74 -2.22 1.76 -4.97
C ILE A 74 -1.62 3.15 -4.86
N VAL A 75 -0.33 3.21 -4.53
CA VAL A 75 0.51 4.41 -4.68
C VAL A 75 1.54 4.11 -5.76
N GLU A 76 1.67 4.98 -6.74
CA GLU A 76 2.66 4.88 -7.81
C GLU A 76 3.58 6.08 -7.77
N LEU A 77 4.88 5.82 -7.83
CA LEU A 77 5.91 6.84 -7.91
C LEU A 77 6.56 6.81 -9.29
N GLU A 78 6.66 7.98 -9.93
CA GLU A 78 7.31 8.13 -11.23
C GLU A 78 8.37 9.21 -11.16
N ALA A 79 9.58 8.87 -11.57
CA ALA A 79 10.68 9.78 -11.79
C ALA A 79 11.78 9.03 -12.55
N ASP A 80 12.76 9.78 -13.05
CA ASP A 80 13.96 9.19 -13.64
C ASP A 80 14.93 8.73 -12.55
N LEU A 81 14.43 7.86 -11.67
CA LEU A 81 15.13 7.33 -10.49
C LEU A 81 14.76 5.86 -10.33
N VAL A 82 15.66 5.11 -9.70
CA VAL A 82 15.38 3.73 -9.32
C VAL A 82 15.00 3.70 -7.85
N PHE A 83 13.71 3.48 -7.59
CA PHE A 83 13.18 3.38 -6.23
C PHE A 83 13.32 1.95 -5.70
N ASP A 84 13.50 1.80 -4.40
CA ASP A 84 13.44 0.49 -3.75
C ASP A 84 12.01 -0.08 -3.76
N ASP A 85 11.01 0.79 -3.79
CA ASP A 85 9.61 0.41 -3.96
C ASP A 85 8.85 1.57 -4.61
N ASN A 86 8.31 1.37 -5.80
CA ASN A 86 7.61 2.42 -6.53
C ASN A 86 6.11 2.18 -6.70
N VAL A 87 5.61 1.02 -6.27
CA VAL A 87 4.19 0.68 -6.28
C VAL A 87 3.85 -0.07 -5.00
N PHE A 88 2.95 0.46 -4.19
CA PHE A 88 2.58 -0.13 -2.91
C PHE A 88 1.21 0.37 -2.45
N SER A 89 0.69 -0.24 -1.38
CA SER A 89 -0.53 0.20 -0.70
C SER A 89 -0.19 0.85 0.64
N LEU A 90 -1.14 1.62 1.18
CA LEU A 90 -1.04 2.21 2.52
C LEU A 90 -2.32 1.93 3.30
N MET A 91 -2.16 1.33 4.48
CA MET A 91 -3.23 1.29 5.46
C MET A 91 -3.39 2.65 6.14
N PRO A 92 -4.56 2.97 6.71
CA PRO A 92 -4.74 4.24 7.41
C PRO A 92 -3.69 4.44 8.50
N GLY A 93 -2.96 5.55 8.42
CA GLY A 93 -1.90 5.89 9.36
C GLY A 93 -0.57 5.17 9.14
N GLU A 94 -0.50 4.27 8.18
CA GLU A 94 0.76 3.59 7.85
C GLU A 94 1.76 4.58 7.25
N VAL A 95 3.01 4.45 7.66
CA VAL A 95 4.12 5.29 7.19
C VAL A 95 5.04 4.45 6.32
N LYS A 96 5.32 4.93 5.11
CA LYS A 96 6.19 4.25 4.16
C LYS A 96 7.36 5.14 3.77
N THR A 97 8.57 4.62 3.93
CA THR A 97 9.80 5.29 3.48
C THR A 97 10.28 4.64 2.19
N ILE A 98 10.48 5.45 1.17
CA ILE A 98 10.99 5.03 -0.13
C ILE A 98 12.38 5.61 -0.29
N ASN A 99 13.32 4.80 -0.71
CA ASN A 99 14.71 5.18 -0.93
C ASN A 99 15.07 5.04 -2.41
N TRP A 100 16.00 5.86 -2.86
CA TRP A 100 16.58 5.77 -4.19
C TRP A 100 18.05 6.15 -4.13
N GLN A 101 18.78 5.81 -5.17
CA GLN A 101 20.16 6.24 -5.27
C GLN A 101 20.19 7.75 -5.52
N ASN A 102 20.97 8.46 -4.72
CA ASN A 102 21.11 9.91 -4.89
C ASN A 102 21.63 10.22 -6.30
N ASP A 103 20.82 10.93 -7.06
CA ASP A 103 21.17 11.44 -8.38
C ASP A 103 21.25 12.96 -8.26
N TYR A 104 22.39 13.52 -8.54
CA TYR A 104 22.64 14.97 -8.42
C TYR A 104 21.84 15.81 -9.42
N ARG A 105 21.04 15.17 -10.28
CA ARG A 105 20.08 15.87 -11.14
C ARG A 105 18.82 16.21 -10.35
N GLU A 106 18.24 17.36 -10.64
CA GLU A 106 16.92 17.67 -10.12
C GLU A 106 15.88 16.76 -10.76
N ASN A 107 15.19 15.99 -9.92
CA ASN A 107 14.12 15.11 -10.36
C ASN A 107 12.84 15.51 -9.64
N GLU A 108 11.79 15.73 -10.42
CA GLU A 108 10.44 15.80 -9.88
C GLU A 108 9.89 14.39 -9.75
N ILE A 109 9.48 14.03 -8.54
CA ILE A 109 8.82 12.76 -8.29
C ILE A 109 7.32 12.99 -8.38
N SER A 110 6.68 12.31 -9.32
CA SER A 110 5.24 12.32 -9.46
C SER A 110 4.64 11.22 -8.59
N ILE A 111 3.69 11.58 -7.74
CA ILE A 111 2.98 10.64 -6.87
C ILE A 111 1.53 10.58 -7.32
N THR A 112 1.08 9.38 -7.67
CA THR A 112 -0.32 9.12 -8.00
C THR A 112 -0.84 8.06 -7.05
N ALA A 113 -2.03 8.27 -6.53
CA ALA A 113 -2.64 7.33 -5.59
C ALA A 113 -4.09 7.05 -5.96
N TYR A 114 -4.50 5.81 -5.74
CA TYR A 114 -5.85 5.34 -6.04
C TYR A 114 -6.42 4.60 -4.85
N THR A 115 -7.69 4.79 -4.60
CA THR A 115 -8.44 4.02 -3.61
C THR A 115 -9.63 3.32 -4.28
N LEU A 116 -10.27 2.44 -3.52
CA LEU A 116 -11.45 1.72 -3.98
C LEU A 116 -12.70 2.41 -3.43
N LYS A 117 -13.66 2.68 -4.32
CA LYS A 117 -14.98 3.17 -3.96
C LYS A 117 -16.05 2.17 -4.33
N TYR A 118 -17.06 2.12 -3.49
CA TYR A 118 -18.19 1.21 -3.61
C TYR A 118 -19.33 1.84 -4.40
#